data_67c1fc6a094397cfce6e7325d57ae189
#
_entry.id   67c1fc6a094397cfce6e7325d57ae189
#
_cell.length_a   1.000
_cell.length_b   1.000
_cell.length_c   1.000
_cell.angle_alpha   90.00
_cell.angle_beta   90.00
_cell.angle_gamma   90.00
#
_symmetry.space_group_name_H-M   'P 1'
#
loop_
_entity.id
_entity.type
_entity.pdbx_description
1 polymer ?
#
loop_
_entity_poly.entity_id
_entity_poly.type
_entity_poly.pdbx_seq_one_letter_code
_entity_poly.pdbx_strand_id
1 'polypeptide(L)'
;SSAASDVYKRQAFTRYGEKKQLLLPDGTQLQLNSCSYVRYPNRFNGDLRKVELEGEGYFKVARNEKQPFVVGTSRLDVRVLGTQFNVKSYKEDELVSVSVESGKVQVNLPEAMMHLEAQEQVIINTVSGEYSKRKEARELAVWRKGELRFQSAPIRDVAKELERMYGCQISFSPGVDTTLQISGEHGNHSLDDVLESIRFISGGKLKYRKDGMKITFYK
;
A
#
# COMPACT_ATOMS: atom_id res chain seq x y z
N SER A 1 -24.50 -23.10 -24.76
CA SER A 1 -23.03 -23.17 -24.62
C SER A 1 -22.51 -21.76 -24.40
N SER A 2 -22.25 -21.40 -23.15
CA SER A 2 -21.60 -20.14 -22.82
C SER A 2 -20.12 -20.32 -23.15
N ALA A 3 -19.68 -19.78 -24.26
CA ALA A 3 -18.28 -19.47 -24.44
C ALA A 3 -17.93 -18.41 -23.41
N ALA A 4 -17.43 -18.84 -22.26
CA ALA A 4 -16.66 -17.97 -21.39
C ALA A 4 -15.47 -17.50 -22.24
N SER A 5 -15.54 -16.28 -22.74
CA SER A 5 -14.42 -15.67 -23.43
C SER A 5 -13.24 -15.72 -22.47
N ASP A 6 -12.20 -16.46 -22.83
CA ASP A 6 -10.90 -16.39 -22.19
C ASP A 6 -10.41 -14.95 -22.31
N VAL A 7 -10.73 -14.14 -21.31
CA VAL A 7 -10.22 -12.79 -21.18
C VAL A 7 -8.75 -12.98 -20.84
N TYR A 8 -7.88 -12.83 -21.84
CA TYR A 8 -6.45 -12.86 -21.64
C TYR A 8 -6.09 -11.81 -20.57
N LYS A 9 -5.74 -12.29 -19.39
CA LYS A 9 -5.38 -11.44 -18.28
C LYS A 9 -3.90 -11.13 -18.36
N ARG A 10 -3.56 -9.85 -18.29
CA ARG A 10 -2.18 -9.38 -18.09
C ARG A 10 -1.86 -9.37 -16.62
N GLN A 11 -0.60 -9.60 -16.31
CA GLN A 11 -0.07 -9.59 -14.96
C GLN A 11 1.21 -8.77 -14.92
N ALA A 12 1.41 -8.03 -13.84
CA ALA A 12 2.66 -7.39 -13.53
C ALA A 12 2.97 -7.55 -12.04
N PHE A 13 4.23 -7.72 -11.72
CA PHE A 13 4.71 -7.81 -10.34
C PHE A 13 6.00 -7.03 -10.18
N THR A 14 6.28 -6.64 -8.95
CA THR A 14 7.52 -5.99 -8.53
C THR A 14 8.20 -6.82 -7.45
N ARG A 15 9.54 -6.76 -7.44
CA ARG A 15 10.40 -7.38 -6.43
C ARG A 15 10.73 -6.37 -5.32
N TYR A 16 11.54 -6.80 -4.36
CA TYR A 16 12.11 -5.93 -3.35
C TYR A 16 12.81 -4.71 -3.97
N GLY A 17 12.50 -3.51 -3.49
CA GLY A 17 13.07 -2.26 -3.99
C GLY A 17 12.66 -1.87 -5.41
N GLU A 18 11.87 -2.69 -6.10
CA GLU A 18 11.40 -2.43 -7.47
C GLU A 18 10.08 -1.66 -7.47
N LYS A 19 9.96 -0.73 -8.40
CA LYS A 19 8.72 -0.03 -8.71
C LYS A 19 8.47 -0.10 -10.21
N LYS A 20 7.20 -0.18 -10.61
CA LYS A 20 6.82 -0.21 -12.04
C LYS A 20 5.76 0.83 -12.34
N GLN A 21 5.86 1.39 -13.54
CA GLN A 21 4.79 2.19 -14.13
C GLN A 21 4.13 1.41 -15.25
N LEU A 22 2.80 1.38 -15.23
CA LEU A 22 1.97 0.67 -16.19
C LEU A 22 0.94 1.62 -16.78
N LEU A 23 0.67 1.45 -18.07
CA LEU A 23 -0.46 2.06 -18.74
C LEU A 23 -1.48 0.96 -19.01
N LEU A 24 -2.66 1.08 -18.41
CA LEU A 24 -3.75 0.12 -18.58
C LEU A 24 -4.51 0.38 -19.89
N PRO A 25 -5.31 -0.61 -20.36
CA PRO A 25 -5.99 -0.52 -21.66
C PRO A 25 -6.96 0.66 -21.83
N ASP A 26 -7.44 1.23 -20.73
CA ASP A 26 -8.34 2.39 -20.72
C ASP A 26 -7.61 3.74 -20.60
N GLY A 27 -6.28 3.74 -20.61
CA GLY A 27 -5.46 4.93 -20.39
C GLY A 27 -5.18 5.24 -18.91
N THR A 28 -5.68 4.44 -17.98
CA THR A 28 -5.33 4.57 -16.55
C THR A 28 -3.85 4.33 -16.33
N GLN A 29 -3.22 5.21 -15.58
CA GLN A 29 -1.82 5.09 -15.17
C GLN A 29 -1.75 4.46 -13.78
N LEU A 30 -0.96 3.41 -13.65
CA LEU A 30 -0.70 2.71 -12.39
C LEU A 30 0.79 2.77 -12.07
N GLN A 31 1.13 3.21 -10.87
CA GLN A 31 2.46 3.01 -10.28
C GLN A 31 2.35 1.91 -9.23
N LEU A 32 3.16 0.87 -9.39
CA LEU A 32 3.18 -0.29 -8.52
C LEU A 32 4.39 -0.22 -7.61
N ASN A 33 4.18 -0.29 -6.29
CA ASN A 33 5.24 -0.27 -5.29
C ASN A 33 5.92 -1.64 -5.18
N SER A 34 6.96 -1.74 -4.37
CA SER A 34 7.74 -2.96 -4.16
C SER A 34 6.90 -4.13 -3.65
N CYS A 35 7.25 -5.34 -4.06
CA CYS A 35 6.59 -6.59 -3.65
C CYS A 35 5.09 -6.59 -3.89
N SER A 36 4.66 -6.05 -5.01
CA SER A 36 3.25 -5.91 -5.36
C SER A 36 2.93 -6.67 -6.65
N TYR A 37 1.68 -7.02 -6.78
CA TYR A 37 1.15 -7.77 -7.92
C TYR A 37 -0.16 -7.16 -8.39
N VAL A 38 -0.33 -7.02 -9.69
CA VAL A 38 -1.59 -6.59 -10.31
C VAL A 38 -1.96 -7.51 -11.46
N ARG A 39 -3.26 -7.78 -11.56
CA ARG A 39 -3.86 -8.52 -12.66
C ARG A 39 -5.00 -7.72 -13.27
N TYR A 40 -5.02 -7.61 -14.60
CA TYR A 40 -6.01 -6.85 -15.33
C TYR A 40 -6.26 -7.48 -16.72
N PRO A 41 -7.41 -7.26 -17.34
CA PRO A 41 -7.72 -7.80 -18.67
C PRO A 41 -6.98 -7.04 -19.78
N ASN A 42 -6.84 -7.67 -20.95
CA ASN A 42 -6.31 -7.00 -22.15
C ASN A 42 -7.19 -5.83 -22.61
N ARG A 43 -8.50 -5.94 -22.37
CA ARG A 43 -9.50 -4.91 -22.66
C ARG A 43 -10.57 -4.93 -21.58
N PHE A 44 -11.08 -3.78 -21.24
CA PHE A 44 -12.22 -3.66 -20.33
C PHE A 44 -13.53 -3.77 -21.13
N ASN A 45 -14.02 -4.99 -21.26
CA ASN A 45 -15.29 -5.30 -21.92
C ASN A 45 -16.32 -5.56 -20.82
N GLY A 46 -17.43 -4.84 -20.84
CA GLY A 46 -18.50 -4.99 -19.85
C GLY A 46 -18.74 -3.73 -19.04
N ASP A 47 -19.47 -3.87 -17.95
CA ASP A 47 -19.99 -2.74 -17.17
C ASP A 47 -18.95 -2.13 -16.22
N LEU A 48 -17.87 -2.83 -15.93
CA LEU A 48 -16.83 -2.42 -15.01
C LEU A 48 -15.43 -2.56 -15.61
N ARG A 49 -14.51 -1.69 -15.18
CA ARG A 49 -13.07 -1.79 -15.41
C ARG A 49 -12.43 -2.37 -14.16
N LYS A 50 -12.37 -3.69 -14.04
CA LYS A 50 -11.88 -4.36 -12.84
C LYS A 50 -10.42 -4.76 -12.96
N VAL A 51 -9.62 -4.43 -11.94
CA VAL A 51 -8.25 -4.92 -11.70
C VAL A 51 -8.17 -5.57 -10.33
N GLU A 52 -7.24 -6.48 -10.17
CA GLU A 52 -6.95 -7.14 -8.90
C GLU A 52 -5.55 -6.73 -8.44
N LEU A 53 -5.43 -6.28 -7.20
CA LEU A 53 -4.19 -5.81 -6.59
C LEU A 53 -3.88 -6.60 -5.32
N GLU A 54 -2.64 -7.03 -5.19
CA GLU A 54 -2.02 -7.44 -3.94
C GLU A 54 -0.76 -6.59 -3.73
N GLY A 55 -0.68 -5.86 -2.62
CA GLY A 55 0.41 -4.93 -2.35
C GLY A 55 -0.03 -3.47 -2.41
N GLU A 56 0.77 -2.61 -2.99
CA GLU A 56 0.51 -1.17 -3.02
C GLU A 56 0.58 -0.61 -4.44
N GLY A 57 -0.43 0.16 -4.80
CA GLY A 57 -0.52 0.83 -6.09
C GLY A 57 -1.14 2.22 -6.00
N TYR A 58 -0.57 3.13 -6.75
CA TYR A 58 -1.11 4.46 -6.98
C TYR A 58 -1.75 4.49 -8.37
N PHE A 59 -3.02 4.88 -8.42
CA PHE A 59 -3.83 4.90 -9.62
C PHE A 59 -4.19 6.33 -10.02
N LYS A 60 -3.93 6.68 -11.26
CA LYS A 60 -4.52 7.84 -11.92
C LYS A 60 -5.51 7.34 -12.95
N VAL A 61 -6.76 7.21 -12.53
CA VAL A 61 -7.81 6.56 -13.32
C VAL A 61 -8.36 7.50 -14.38
N ALA A 62 -8.37 7.05 -15.63
CA ALA A 62 -9.05 7.73 -16.73
C ALA A 62 -10.54 7.85 -16.43
N ARG A 63 -11.09 9.08 -16.53
CA ARG A 63 -12.50 9.32 -16.20
C ARG A 63 -13.44 8.64 -17.18
N ASN A 64 -14.35 7.84 -16.65
CA ASN A 64 -15.45 7.25 -17.39
C ASN A 64 -16.60 6.91 -16.43
N GLU A 65 -17.63 7.75 -16.42
CA GLU A 65 -18.77 7.60 -15.53
C GLU A 65 -19.70 6.42 -15.92
N LYS A 66 -19.65 6.01 -17.20
CA LYS A 66 -20.46 4.90 -17.70
C LYS A 66 -19.86 3.53 -17.40
N GLN A 67 -18.58 3.47 -17.09
CA GLN A 67 -17.85 2.25 -16.81
C GLN A 67 -16.94 2.44 -15.60
N PRO A 68 -17.45 2.27 -14.37
CA PRO A 68 -16.67 2.46 -13.15
C PRO A 68 -15.42 1.59 -13.12
N PHE A 69 -14.36 2.11 -12.49
CA PHE A 69 -13.12 1.40 -12.26
C PHE A 69 -13.10 0.80 -10.85
N VAL A 70 -12.75 -0.47 -10.74
CA VAL A 70 -12.73 -1.20 -9.46
C VAL A 70 -11.35 -1.82 -9.25
N VAL A 71 -10.73 -1.47 -8.11
CA VAL A 71 -9.56 -2.17 -7.60
C VAL A 71 -10.01 -3.17 -6.55
N GLY A 72 -9.97 -4.46 -6.89
CA GLY A 72 -10.26 -5.55 -5.97
C GLY A 72 -8.99 -5.99 -5.24
N THR A 73 -9.08 -6.14 -3.94
CA THR A 73 -8.05 -6.75 -3.10
C THR A 73 -8.63 -7.92 -2.31
N SER A 74 -7.81 -8.65 -1.58
CA SER A 74 -8.31 -9.72 -0.69
C SER A 74 -9.11 -9.21 0.52
N ARG A 75 -9.05 -7.91 0.81
CA ARG A 75 -9.60 -7.29 2.01
C ARG A 75 -10.74 -6.31 1.74
N LEU A 76 -10.69 -5.61 0.60
CA LEU A 76 -11.65 -4.57 0.23
C LEU A 76 -11.67 -4.35 -1.28
N ASP A 77 -12.73 -3.73 -1.75
CA ASP A 77 -12.82 -3.21 -3.11
C ASP A 77 -12.88 -1.67 -3.08
N VAL A 78 -12.22 -1.04 -4.04
CA VAL A 78 -12.22 0.41 -4.24
C VAL A 78 -12.84 0.74 -5.58
N ARG A 79 -13.92 1.54 -5.58
CA ARG A 79 -14.65 1.91 -6.79
C ARG A 79 -14.54 3.42 -7.04
N VAL A 80 -14.20 3.77 -8.27
CA VAL A 80 -14.03 5.17 -8.70
C VAL A 80 -14.56 5.37 -10.13
N LEU A 81 -14.77 6.63 -10.50
CA LEU A 81 -15.16 7.02 -11.87
C LEU A 81 -14.02 7.71 -12.63
N GLY A 82 -13.11 8.36 -11.94
CA GLY A 82 -11.97 9.09 -12.46
C GLY A 82 -11.30 9.84 -11.33
N THR A 83 -10.33 9.23 -10.69
CA THR A 83 -9.80 9.63 -9.38
C THR A 83 -8.31 9.33 -9.34
N GLN A 84 -7.57 10.08 -8.54
CA GLN A 84 -6.18 9.80 -8.19
C GLN A 84 -6.14 9.33 -6.73
N PHE A 85 -5.68 8.11 -6.51
CA PHE A 85 -5.70 7.49 -5.19
C PHE A 85 -4.65 6.39 -5.05
N ASN A 86 -4.31 6.09 -3.81
CA ASN A 86 -3.40 5.02 -3.42
C ASN A 86 -4.14 3.93 -2.66
N VAL A 87 -3.85 2.70 -2.96
CA VAL A 87 -4.32 1.52 -2.21
C VAL A 87 -3.12 0.76 -1.70
N LYS A 88 -3.07 0.49 -0.39
CA LYS A 88 -2.07 -0.34 0.26
C LYS A 88 -2.77 -1.52 0.92
N SER A 89 -2.58 -2.71 0.38
CA SER A 89 -3.22 -3.95 0.84
C SER A 89 -2.27 -5.13 0.65
N TYR A 90 -1.19 -5.15 1.43
CA TYR A 90 -0.29 -6.31 1.48
C TYR A 90 -0.94 -7.42 2.31
N LYS A 91 -0.83 -8.64 1.85
CA LYS A 91 -1.46 -9.81 2.48
C LYS A 91 -0.96 -10.08 3.89
N GLU A 92 0.31 -9.82 4.13
CA GLU A 92 0.97 -10.02 5.43
C GLU A 92 0.82 -8.85 6.40
N ASP A 93 0.31 -7.70 5.96
CA ASP A 93 0.12 -6.53 6.82
C ASP A 93 -1.23 -6.58 7.54
N GLU A 94 -1.27 -6.12 8.78
CA GLU A 94 -2.53 -5.96 9.51
C GLU A 94 -3.29 -4.70 9.07
N LEU A 95 -2.55 -3.68 8.63
CA LEU A 95 -3.13 -2.42 8.22
C LEU A 95 -3.29 -2.36 6.71
N VAL A 96 -4.48 -2.02 6.28
CA VAL A 96 -4.83 -1.70 4.89
C VAL A 96 -5.23 -0.24 4.82
N SER A 97 -4.86 0.46 3.78
CA SER A 97 -5.23 1.87 3.63
C SER A 97 -5.63 2.24 2.21
N VAL A 98 -6.51 3.22 2.14
CA VAL A 98 -6.92 3.90 0.90
C VAL A 98 -6.78 5.40 1.13
N SER A 99 -6.09 6.08 0.24
CA SER A 99 -5.82 7.52 0.33
C SER A 99 -6.18 8.20 -0.98
N VAL A 100 -6.93 9.29 -0.92
CA VAL A 100 -7.43 10.00 -2.10
C VAL A 100 -6.67 11.30 -2.30
N GLU A 101 -6.01 11.44 -3.45
CA GLU A 101 -5.35 12.69 -3.84
C GLU A 101 -6.33 13.66 -4.51
N SER A 102 -7.15 13.15 -5.43
CA SER A 102 -8.18 13.95 -6.10
C SER A 102 -9.38 13.10 -6.49
N GLY A 103 -10.57 13.70 -6.48
CA GLY A 103 -11.82 13.05 -6.83
C GLY A 103 -12.51 12.41 -5.64
N LYS A 104 -13.28 11.36 -5.90
CA LYS A 104 -14.07 10.63 -4.90
C LYS A 104 -13.87 9.14 -5.05
N VAL A 105 -13.83 8.45 -3.93
CA VAL A 105 -13.63 7.01 -3.84
C VAL A 105 -14.71 6.38 -2.98
N GLN A 106 -15.26 5.26 -3.44
CA GLN A 106 -16.09 4.39 -2.63
C GLN A 106 -15.25 3.17 -2.21
N VAL A 107 -15.14 2.95 -0.92
CA VAL A 107 -14.44 1.78 -0.33
C VAL A 107 -15.49 0.81 0.17
N ASN A 108 -15.48 -0.41 -0.35
CA ASN A 108 -16.38 -1.48 0.05
C ASN A 108 -15.60 -2.52 0.87
N LEU A 109 -16.03 -2.70 2.11
CA LEU A 109 -15.63 -3.76 3.02
C LEU A 109 -16.72 -4.84 3.06
N PRO A 110 -16.44 -6.04 3.55
CA PRO A 110 -17.46 -7.10 3.64
C PRO A 110 -18.74 -6.67 4.38
N GLU A 111 -18.63 -5.82 5.40
CA GLU A 111 -19.76 -5.42 6.27
C GLU A 111 -19.99 -3.91 6.30
N ALA A 112 -19.25 -3.12 5.53
CA ALA A 112 -19.33 -1.67 5.55
C ALA A 112 -18.99 -1.05 4.19
N MET A 113 -19.54 0.11 3.93
CA MET A 113 -19.21 0.94 2.77
C MET A 113 -18.92 2.36 3.25
N MET A 114 -17.90 2.97 2.72
CA MET A 114 -17.55 4.35 3.02
C MET A 114 -17.14 5.13 1.79
N HIS A 115 -17.28 6.45 1.86
CA HIS A 115 -16.83 7.36 0.82
C HIS A 115 -15.66 8.20 1.33
N LEU A 116 -14.67 8.40 0.48
CA LEU A 116 -13.55 9.29 0.70
C LEU A 116 -13.56 10.39 -0.36
N GLU A 117 -13.25 11.59 0.07
CA GLU A 117 -13.03 12.74 -0.79
C GLU A 117 -11.52 13.05 -0.90
N ALA A 118 -11.19 14.01 -1.76
CA ALA A 118 -9.81 14.46 -1.93
C ALA A 118 -9.15 14.80 -0.58
N GLN A 119 -7.91 14.36 -0.41
CA GLN A 119 -7.10 14.48 0.81
C GLN A 119 -7.63 13.70 2.03
N GLU A 120 -8.56 12.79 1.81
CA GLU A 120 -8.99 11.86 2.86
C GLU A 120 -8.28 10.52 2.74
N GLN A 121 -8.02 9.93 3.89
CA GLN A 121 -7.45 8.60 4.05
C GLN A 121 -8.28 7.79 5.03
N VAL A 122 -8.45 6.52 4.74
CA VAL A 122 -8.90 5.51 5.71
C VAL A 122 -7.78 4.52 5.95
N ILE A 123 -7.57 4.17 7.21
CA ILE A 123 -6.71 3.07 7.66
C ILE A 123 -7.59 2.08 8.38
N ILE A 124 -7.49 0.82 8.01
CA ILE A 124 -8.30 -0.27 8.50
C ILE A 124 -7.38 -1.32 9.11
N ASN A 125 -7.63 -1.68 10.36
CA ASN A 125 -6.99 -2.83 11.00
C ASN A 125 -7.80 -4.09 10.65
N THR A 126 -7.20 -4.98 9.89
CA THR A 126 -7.89 -6.18 9.39
C THR A 126 -8.08 -7.27 10.45
N VAL A 127 -7.40 -7.16 11.58
CA VAL A 127 -7.53 -8.10 12.72
C VAL A 127 -8.65 -7.65 13.66
N SER A 128 -8.68 -6.37 14.07
CA SER A 128 -9.71 -5.84 14.97
C SER A 128 -10.98 -5.40 14.22
N GLY A 129 -10.91 -5.13 12.93
CA GLY A 129 -11.98 -4.53 12.15
C GLY A 129 -12.15 -3.02 12.38
N GLU A 130 -11.35 -2.44 13.25
CA GLU A 130 -11.39 -1.00 13.52
C GLU A 130 -10.85 -0.22 12.33
N TYR A 131 -11.43 0.95 12.09
CA TYR A 131 -10.93 1.86 11.07
C TYR A 131 -10.87 3.30 11.59
N SER A 132 -9.95 4.07 11.05
CA SER A 132 -9.87 5.51 11.25
C SER A 132 -9.89 6.23 9.91
N LYS A 133 -10.80 7.19 9.78
CA LYS A 133 -10.84 8.12 8.65
C LYS A 133 -10.29 9.48 9.10
N ARG A 134 -9.39 10.04 8.30
CA ARG A 134 -8.81 11.36 8.57
C ARG A 134 -8.61 12.15 7.30
N LYS A 135 -8.54 13.46 7.45
CA LYS A 135 -8.15 14.37 6.39
C LYS A 135 -6.67 14.70 6.55
N GLU A 136 -5.90 14.55 5.48
CA GLU A 136 -4.47 14.81 5.45
C GLU A 136 -4.17 15.82 4.36
N ALA A 137 -3.64 16.98 4.72
CA ALA A 137 -3.29 18.04 3.77
C ALA A 137 -2.00 17.76 2.98
N ARG A 138 -1.26 16.73 3.38
CA ARG A 138 0.04 16.36 2.78
C ARG A 138 -0.14 15.31 1.70
N GLU A 139 0.88 15.17 0.85
CA GLU A 139 0.97 14.05 -0.09
C GLU A 139 0.93 12.71 0.66
N LEU A 140 0.05 11.81 0.21
CA LEU A 140 -0.23 10.56 0.91
C LEU A 140 0.57 9.38 0.36
N ALA A 141 0.94 9.41 -0.92
CA ALA A 141 1.70 8.34 -1.57
C ALA A 141 3.19 8.70 -1.73
N VAL A 142 3.84 9.04 -0.61
CA VAL A 142 5.24 9.53 -0.58
C VAL A 142 6.25 8.50 -1.08
N TRP A 143 5.91 7.20 -1.04
CA TRP A 143 6.72 6.12 -1.58
C TRP A 143 7.08 6.29 -3.06
N ARG A 144 6.24 7.00 -3.81
CA ARG A 144 6.48 7.32 -5.22
C ARG A 144 7.76 8.12 -5.42
N LYS A 145 8.15 8.90 -4.43
CA LYS A 145 9.38 9.71 -4.40
C LYS A 145 10.54 9.00 -3.68
N GLY A 146 10.34 7.75 -3.24
CA GLY A 146 11.31 7.03 -2.44
C GLY A 146 11.34 7.42 -0.98
N GLU A 147 10.30 8.09 -0.50
CA GLU A 147 10.16 8.51 0.89
C GLU A 147 9.36 7.48 1.71
N LEU A 148 9.65 7.43 3.01
CA LEU A 148 8.93 6.65 4.01
C LEU A 148 8.24 7.58 4.99
N ARG A 149 7.00 7.26 5.32
CA ARG A 149 6.25 7.96 6.37
C ARG A 149 5.54 6.95 7.25
N PHE A 150 5.84 7.01 8.54
CA PHE A 150 5.20 6.20 9.56
C PHE A 150 4.35 7.09 10.47
N GLN A 151 3.14 6.68 10.74
CA GLN A 151 2.21 7.38 11.63
C GLN A 151 1.66 6.38 12.64
N SER A 152 2.23 6.38 13.85
CA SER A 152 1.86 5.44 14.90
C SER A 152 1.83 3.99 14.40
N ALA A 153 2.80 3.64 13.55
CA ALA A 153 2.88 2.31 12.97
C ALA A 153 3.59 1.36 13.93
N PRO A 154 3.05 0.17 14.20
CA PRO A 154 3.76 -0.85 14.97
C PRO A 154 5.10 -1.18 14.32
N ILE A 155 6.14 -1.35 15.13
CA ILE A 155 7.50 -1.64 14.59
C ILE A 155 7.51 -2.91 13.71
N ARG A 156 6.64 -3.88 13.95
CA ARG A 156 6.50 -5.06 13.10
C ARG A 156 6.06 -4.70 11.67
N ASP A 157 5.19 -3.70 11.51
CA ASP A 157 4.73 -3.25 10.20
C ASP A 157 5.77 -2.35 9.52
N VAL A 158 6.45 -1.51 10.31
CA VAL A 158 7.61 -0.74 9.83
C VAL A 158 8.68 -1.68 9.29
N ALA A 159 8.98 -2.77 10.00
CA ALA A 159 9.95 -3.79 9.57
C ALA A 159 9.59 -4.38 8.21
N LYS A 160 8.34 -4.76 7.99
CA LYS A 160 7.87 -5.30 6.70
C LYS A 160 8.04 -4.29 5.56
N GLU A 161 7.76 -3.02 5.82
CA GLU A 161 7.93 -1.96 4.83
C GLU A 161 9.41 -1.75 4.46
N LEU A 162 10.31 -1.80 5.45
CA LEU A 162 11.75 -1.74 5.22
C LEU A 162 12.26 -2.97 4.46
N GLU A 163 11.78 -4.17 4.78
CA GLU A 163 12.11 -5.38 4.05
C GLU A 163 11.73 -5.27 2.57
N ARG A 164 10.52 -4.78 2.26
CA ARG A 164 10.06 -4.57 0.89
C ARG A 164 10.88 -3.52 0.13
N MET A 165 11.22 -2.43 0.80
CA MET A 165 11.93 -1.32 0.15
C MET A 165 13.41 -1.60 -0.07
N TYR A 166 14.07 -2.24 0.90
CA TYR A 166 15.54 -2.41 0.89
C TYR A 166 15.99 -3.85 0.61
N GLY A 167 15.09 -4.82 0.58
CA GLY A 167 15.44 -6.23 0.37
C GLY A 167 16.19 -6.84 1.55
N CYS A 168 16.02 -6.31 2.76
CA CYS A 168 16.62 -6.82 3.97
C CYS A 168 15.70 -7.85 4.68
N GLN A 169 16.25 -8.54 5.67
CA GLN A 169 15.53 -9.43 6.57
C GLN A 169 15.58 -8.87 7.98
N ILE A 170 14.44 -8.65 8.59
CA ILE A 170 14.34 -8.08 9.94
C ILE A 170 13.73 -9.09 10.89
N SER A 171 14.42 -9.31 12.00
CA SER A 171 13.95 -10.15 13.10
C SER A 171 13.96 -9.36 14.41
N PHE A 172 13.23 -9.89 15.38
CA PHE A 172 13.13 -9.32 16.72
C PHE A 172 13.62 -10.33 17.75
N SER A 173 14.51 -9.90 18.63
CA SER A 173 14.92 -10.71 19.77
C SER A 173 13.77 -10.93 20.72
N PRO A 174 13.76 -12.05 21.50
CA PRO A 174 12.78 -12.26 22.56
C PRO A 174 12.67 -11.07 23.50
N GLY A 175 11.46 -10.71 23.89
CA GLY A 175 11.18 -9.62 24.79
C GLY A 175 11.09 -8.22 24.15
N VAL A 176 11.30 -8.08 22.84
CA VAL A 176 10.99 -6.84 22.12
C VAL A 176 9.47 -6.73 21.98
N ASP A 177 8.93 -5.57 22.33
CA ASP A 177 7.53 -5.24 22.06
C ASP A 177 7.37 -4.86 20.59
N THR A 178 6.89 -5.79 19.76
CA THR A 178 6.69 -5.58 18.32
C THR A 178 5.50 -4.68 18.00
N THR A 179 4.72 -4.28 19.01
CA THR A 179 3.61 -3.32 18.88
C THR A 179 4.04 -1.88 19.16
N LEU A 180 5.30 -1.66 19.55
CA LEU A 180 5.83 -0.32 19.77
C LEU A 180 5.59 0.56 18.55
N GLN A 181 4.91 1.69 18.75
CA GLN A 181 4.53 2.58 17.66
C GLN A 181 5.67 3.51 17.28
N ILE A 182 5.91 3.60 15.98
CA ILE A 182 6.91 4.48 15.36
C ILE A 182 6.19 5.54 14.53
N SER A 183 6.58 6.78 14.70
CA SER A 183 6.17 7.90 13.86
C SER A 183 7.41 8.64 13.37
N GLY A 184 7.46 8.93 12.09
CA GLY A 184 8.58 9.66 11.48
C GLY A 184 8.46 9.76 9.98
N GLU A 185 9.19 10.70 9.42
CA GLU A 185 9.31 10.90 7.97
C GLU A 185 10.77 10.76 7.59
N HIS A 186 11.02 9.98 6.55
CA HIS A 186 12.36 9.76 6.01
C HIS A 186 12.31 10.04 4.51
N GLY A 187 13.08 11.01 4.07
CA GLY A 187 13.34 11.23 2.66
C GLY A 187 14.04 10.02 2.05
N ASN A 188 14.58 10.17 0.88
CA ASN A 188 15.32 9.10 0.19
C ASN A 188 16.64 8.77 0.90
N HIS A 189 16.55 8.14 2.07
CA HIS A 189 17.67 7.77 2.93
C HIS A 189 18.12 6.33 2.73
N SER A 190 19.35 6.05 3.15
CA SER A 190 19.87 4.69 3.24
C SER A 190 19.17 3.89 4.33
N LEU A 191 19.21 2.55 4.24
CA LEU A 191 18.70 1.69 5.30
C LEU A 191 19.35 2.00 6.65
N ASP A 192 20.68 2.27 6.67
CA ASP A 192 21.41 2.59 7.89
C ASP A 192 20.87 3.87 8.55
N ASP A 193 20.60 4.90 7.77
CA ASP A 193 20.03 6.15 8.28
C ASP A 193 18.63 5.94 8.89
N VAL A 194 17.80 5.13 8.23
CA VAL A 194 16.45 4.81 8.72
C VAL A 194 16.51 4.00 10.01
N LEU A 195 17.38 2.99 10.09
CA LEU A 195 17.56 2.18 11.30
C LEU A 195 18.05 3.02 12.49
N GLU A 196 18.99 3.93 12.24
CA GLU A 196 19.51 4.83 13.27
C GLU A 196 18.42 5.82 13.74
N SER A 197 17.60 6.31 12.83
CA SER A 197 16.45 7.15 13.15
C SER A 197 15.42 6.39 14.01
N ILE A 198 15.11 5.14 13.68
CA ILE A 198 14.19 4.30 14.48
C ILE A 198 14.74 4.11 15.90
N ARG A 199 16.05 3.84 16.04
CA ARG A 199 16.71 3.75 17.33
C ARG A 199 16.52 5.03 18.15
N PHE A 200 16.74 6.18 17.53
CA PHE A 200 16.60 7.48 18.17
C PHE A 200 15.14 7.78 18.56
N ILE A 201 14.20 7.61 17.62
CA ILE A 201 12.76 7.87 17.83
C ILE A 201 12.18 6.98 18.92
N SER A 202 12.65 5.73 19.04
CA SER A 202 12.21 4.82 20.09
C SER A 202 12.68 5.23 21.50
N GLY A 203 13.46 6.28 21.63
CA GLY A 203 14.06 6.69 22.89
C GLY A 203 15.02 5.64 23.48
N GLY A 204 15.69 4.89 22.60
CA GLY A 204 16.61 3.83 22.98
C GLY A 204 15.94 2.52 23.43
N LYS A 205 14.62 2.41 23.33
CA LYS A 205 13.88 1.16 23.61
C LYS A 205 14.17 0.07 22.59
N LEU A 206 14.55 0.47 21.38
CA LEU A 206 14.99 -0.43 20.31
C LEU A 206 16.44 -0.12 19.97
N LYS A 207 17.25 -1.16 19.99
CA LYS A 207 18.60 -1.18 19.43
C LYS A 207 18.58 -2.15 18.25
N TYR A 208 19.59 -2.11 17.41
CA TYR A 208 19.69 -3.05 16.30
C TYR A 208 21.12 -3.54 16.08
N ARG A 209 21.22 -4.73 15.54
CA ARG A 209 22.45 -5.28 14.96
C ARG A 209 22.21 -5.54 13.49
N LYS A 210 23.18 -5.20 12.66
CA LYS A 210 23.14 -5.41 11.23
C LYS A 210 24.32 -6.25 10.81
N ASP A 211 24.03 -7.37 10.16
CA ASP A 211 25.01 -8.27 9.53
C ASP A 211 24.61 -8.44 8.06
N GLY A 212 25.28 -7.69 7.18
CA GLY A 212 24.87 -7.58 5.79
C GLY A 212 23.43 -7.04 5.66
N MET A 213 22.54 -7.82 5.07
CA MET A 213 21.12 -7.48 4.93
C MET A 213 20.22 -8.13 5.99
N LYS A 214 20.81 -8.71 7.03
CA LYS A 214 20.10 -9.24 8.19
C LYS A 214 20.17 -8.26 9.34
N ILE A 215 19.01 -7.82 9.80
CA ILE A 215 18.86 -6.87 10.89
C ILE A 215 18.12 -7.56 12.04
N THR A 216 18.61 -7.39 13.26
CA THR A 216 17.93 -7.87 14.47
C THR A 216 17.69 -6.71 15.42
N PHE A 217 16.43 -6.41 15.69
CA PHE A 217 16.07 -5.47 16.75
C PHE A 217 16.09 -6.16 18.12
N TYR A 218 16.64 -5.46 19.12
CA TYR A 218 16.71 -5.94 20.51
C TYR A 218 16.56 -4.75 21.48
N LYS A 219 16.37 -5.04 22.77
CA LYS A 219 16.28 -4.03 23.86
C LYS A 219 17.63 -3.49 24.27
#